data_aa6e52793884bf8a4d368e11f11bd1d3
#
_entry.id   aa6e52793884bf8a4d368e11f11bd1d3
#
_cell.length_a   1.000
_cell.length_b   1.000
_cell.length_c   1.000
_cell.angle_alpha   90.00
_cell.angle_beta   90.00
_cell.angle_gamma   90.00
#
_symmetry.space_group_name_H-M   'P 1'
#
loop_
_entity.id
_entity.type
_entity.pdbx_description
1 polymer ?
#
loop_
_entity_poly.entity_id
_entity_poly.type
_entity_poly.pdbx_seq_one_letter_code
_entity_poly.pdbx_strand_id
1 'polypeptide(L)'
;MPGITLCMIVKNEERNIARCLDSARPAVDEIVVVDTGSSDSTLSIAAGYGAAVIPFDFSRTDFAAARNCGLDRASRSWILVLDADETLHAASIPLIREFASRPDNAGYYFERLNRDPDATAPRADYVVRLFPRRPDYRFRGRVHETIDAAILAAGGRLLRTEIRIDHDFAPDPDARRRRNLRYIDILNEEIAADPSDHSRLTFLAAEYHQLGMFQQAAAIAERLVLLRPLDPEAHLHAGVYHLLYKIDRRQARIDLNEALRLKPGYPEAKSFLEMLDQQEQTQSKIIH
;
A
#
# COMPACT_ATOMS: atom_id res chain seq x y z
N MET A 1 -7.75 -19.51 -22.29
CA MET A 1 -7.81 -18.50 -21.20
C MET A 1 -6.71 -17.48 -21.45
N PRO A 2 -6.88 -16.21 -21.07
CA PRO A 2 -5.82 -15.22 -21.21
C PRO A 2 -4.61 -15.59 -20.36
N GLY A 3 -3.40 -15.36 -20.90
CA GLY A 3 -2.17 -15.63 -20.17
C GLY A 3 -1.90 -14.59 -19.11
N ILE A 4 -1.31 -15.01 -17.98
CA ILE A 4 -0.99 -14.17 -16.81
C ILE A 4 0.52 -14.22 -16.58
N THR A 5 1.15 -13.03 -16.47
CA THR A 5 2.54 -12.89 -16.00
C THR A 5 2.53 -12.53 -14.52
N LEU A 6 3.23 -13.28 -13.70
CA LEU A 6 3.63 -12.84 -12.35
C LEU A 6 4.81 -11.89 -12.49
N CYS A 7 4.68 -10.67 -11.96
CA CYS A 7 5.75 -9.69 -11.83
C CYS A 7 6.09 -9.47 -10.36
N MET A 8 7.35 -9.61 -9.99
CA MET A 8 7.85 -9.35 -8.62
C MET A 8 9.14 -8.56 -8.64
N ILE A 9 9.34 -7.80 -7.54
CA ILE A 9 10.62 -7.18 -7.20
C ILE A 9 11.20 -7.96 -6.03
N VAL A 10 12.48 -8.26 -6.07
CA VAL A 10 13.14 -9.03 -4.99
C VAL A 10 14.45 -8.40 -4.57
N LYS A 11 14.80 -8.62 -3.29
CA LYS A 11 16.14 -8.40 -2.75
C LYS A 11 16.36 -9.22 -1.49
N ASN A 12 17.21 -10.26 -1.57
CA ASN A 12 17.54 -11.13 -0.43
C ASN A 12 16.32 -11.82 0.19
N GLU A 13 15.55 -12.51 -0.64
CA GLU A 13 14.29 -13.18 -0.30
C GLU A 13 14.42 -14.72 -0.34
N GLU A 14 15.61 -15.28 -0.16
CA GLU A 14 15.84 -16.74 -0.24
C GLU A 14 14.94 -17.54 0.68
N ARG A 15 14.47 -16.98 1.80
CA ARG A 15 13.60 -17.63 2.77
C ARG A 15 12.12 -17.65 2.36
N ASN A 16 11.72 -16.71 1.53
CA ASN A 16 10.30 -16.44 1.22
C ASN A 16 9.93 -16.79 -0.22
N ILE A 17 10.80 -16.50 -1.18
CA ILE A 17 10.50 -16.53 -2.62
C ILE A 17 9.96 -17.88 -3.10
N ALA A 18 10.48 -18.99 -2.62
CA ALA A 18 10.02 -20.33 -3.02
C ALA A 18 8.54 -20.55 -2.67
N ARG A 19 8.15 -20.20 -1.42
CA ARG A 19 6.76 -20.32 -0.94
C ARG A 19 5.81 -19.44 -1.75
N CYS A 20 6.21 -18.20 -2.04
CA CYS A 20 5.44 -17.29 -2.89
C CYS A 20 5.23 -17.88 -4.28
N LEU A 21 6.31 -18.33 -4.95
CA LEU A 21 6.26 -18.88 -6.29
C LEU A 21 5.44 -20.18 -6.35
N ASP A 22 5.57 -21.08 -5.36
CA ASP A 22 4.74 -22.30 -5.27
C ASP A 22 3.25 -21.96 -5.21
N SER A 23 2.87 -20.95 -4.43
CA SER A 23 1.48 -20.52 -4.29
C SER A 23 0.92 -19.90 -5.58
N ALA A 24 1.75 -19.15 -6.33
CA ALA A 24 1.33 -18.44 -7.53
C ALA A 24 1.37 -19.29 -8.79
N ARG A 25 2.26 -20.29 -8.87
CA ARG A 25 2.52 -21.11 -10.06
C ARG A 25 1.26 -21.69 -10.75
N PRO A 26 0.24 -22.19 -10.04
CA PRO A 26 -0.97 -22.70 -10.68
C PRO A 26 -1.82 -21.61 -11.38
N ALA A 27 -1.64 -20.34 -10.98
CA ALA A 27 -2.40 -19.21 -11.50
C ALA A 27 -1.73 -18.50 -12.70
N VAL A 28 -0.42 -18.74 -12.96
CA VAL A 28 0.36 -17.94 -13.92
C VAL A 28 0.97 -18.76 -15.04
N ASP A 29 1.31 -18.10 -16.14
CA ASP A 29 1.88 -18.71 -17.35
C ASP A 29 3.30 -18.19 -17.64
N GLU A 30 3.74 -17.18 -16.91
CA GLU A 30 5.05 -16.55 -17.03
C GLU A 30 5.43 -15.94 -15.69
N ILE A 31 6.72 -15.96 -15.36
CA ILE A 31 7.27 -15.35 -14.14
C ILE A 31 8.38 -14.39 -14.56
N VAL A 32 8.27 -13.14 -14.10
CA VAL A 32 9.27 -12.08 -14.29
C VAL A 32 9.70 -11.60 -12.89
N VAL A 33 10.97 -11.69 -12.61
CA VAL A 33 11.59 -11.27 -11.34
C VAL A 33 12.56 -10.13 -11.61
N VAL A 34 12.33 -8.98 -11.01
CA VAL A 34 13.23 -7.83 -11.06
C VAL A 34 14.07 -7.84 -9.80
N ASP A 35 15.37 -8.09 -9.96
CA ASP A 35 16.32 -8.13 -8.84
C ASP A 35 16.93 -6.76 -8.59
N THR A 36 16.81 -6.30 -7.37
CA THR A 36 17.36 -5.00 -6.92
C THR A 36 18.67 -5.15 -6.15
N GLY A 37 19.42 -6.22 -6.43
CA GLY A 37 20.75 -6.48 -5.89
C GLY A 37 20.76 -7.51 -4.78
N SER A 38 20.24 -8.70 -5.03
CA SER A 38 20.35 -9.85 -4.12
C SER A 38 21.77 -10.39 -4.08
N SER A 39 22.18 -10.83 -2.89
CA SER A 39 23.50 -11.43 -2.63
C SER A 39 23.39 -12.85 -2.03
N ASP A 40 22.15 -13.32 -1.83
CA ASP A 40 21.82 -14.64 -1.32
C ASP A 40 21.35 -15.60 -2.44
N SER A 41 20.67 -16.69 -2.10
CA SER A 41 20.20 -17.70 -3.06
C SER A 41 18.93 -17.29 -3.82
N THR A 42 18.40 -16.08 -3.65
CA THR A 42 17.14 -15.62 -4.26
C THR A 42 17.08 -15.89 -5.76
N LEU A 43 18.13 -15.49 -6.49
CA LEU A 43 18.16 -15.59 -7.96
C LEU A 43 18.22 -17.05 -8.44
N SER A 44 18.98 -17.89 -7.76
CA SER A 44 19.07 -19.31 -8.11
C SER A 44 17.75 -20.03 -7.88
N ILE A 45 17.03 -19.66 -6.81
CA ILE A 45 15.67 -20.20 -6.54
C ILE A 45 14.72 -19.73 -7.64
N ALA A 46 14.65 -18.42 -7.95
CA ALA A 46 13.78 -17.88 -9.00
C ALA A 46 14.02 -18.56 -10.37
N ALA A 47 15.29 -18.74 -10.73
CA ALA A 47 15.67 -19.45 -11.97
C ALA A 47 15.18 -20.90 -12.00
N GLY A 48 15.19 -21.60 -10.85
CA GLY A 48 14.64 -22.96 -10.70
C GLY A 48 13.14 -23.05 -11.01
N TYR A 49 12.39 -21.96 -10.85
CA TYR A 49 10.98 -21.85 -11.25
C TYR A 49 10.78 -21.43 -12.71
N GLY A 50 11.86 -21.22 -13.47
CA GLY A 50 11.79 -20.76 -14.87
C GLY A 50 11.51 -19.26 -14.99
N ALA A 51 11.78 -18.46 -13.96
CA ALA A 51 11.58 -17.03 -13.98
C ALA A 51 12.59 -16.34 -14.92
N ALA A 52 12.11 -15.34 -15.68
CA ALA A 52 12.97 -14.38 -16.36
C ALA A 52 13.47 -13.37 -15.33
N VAL A 53 14.74 -13.48 -14.94
CA VAL A 53 15.38 -12.57 -13.97
C VAL A 53 16.00 -11.37 -14.68
N ILE A 54 15.70 -10.16 -14.17
CA ILE A 54 16.17 -8.89 -14.70
C ILE A 54 16.94 -8.15 -13.59
N PRO A 55 18.22 -7.85 -13.75
CA PRO A 55 18.92 -6.99 -12.81
C PRO A 55 18.43 -5.54 -12.96
N PHE A 56 18.23 -4.85 -11.83
CA PHE A 56 17.80 -3.47 -11.79
C PHE A 56 18.71 -2.65 -10.84
N ASP A 57 19.24 -1.52 -11.34
CA ASP A 57 20.00 -0.60 -10.50
C ASP A 57 19.05 0.14 -9.54
N PHE A 58 19.11 -0.23 -8.26
CA PHE A 58 18.30 0.33 -7.20
C PHE A 58 19.03 1.39 -6.35
N SER A 59 20.13 1.93 -6.85
CA SER A 59 20.95 2.93 -6.14
C SER A 59 20.13 4.17 -5.74
N ARG A 60 19.14 4.53 -6.54
CA ARG A 60 18.22 5.65 -6.30
C ARG A 60 16.92 5.27 -5.60
N THR A 61 16.76 4.08 -5.09
CA THR A 61 15.50 3.60 -4.50
C THR A 61 14.26 4.13 -5.26
N ASP A 62 13.79 3.33 -6.22
CA ASP A 62 12.60 3.65 -7.02
C ASP A 62 11.84 2.35 -7.31
N PHE A 63 10.88 2.05 -6.44
CA PHE A 63 10.06 0.83 -6.57
C PHE A 63 9.16 0.89 -7.80
N ALA A 64 8.60 2.05 -8.14
CA ALA A 64 7.79 2.17 -9.34
C ALA A 64 8.59 1.88 -10.62
N ALA A 65 9.81 2.41 -10.72
CA ALA A 65 10.69 2.12 -11.86
C ALA A 65 11.05 0.62 -11.95
N ALA A 66 11.34 -0.02 -10.80
CA ALA A 66 11.60 -1.46 -10.77
C ALA A 66 10.37 -2.27 -11.18
N ARG A 67 9.16 -1.96 -10.67
CA ARG A 67 7.92 -2.63 -11.11
C ARG A 67 7.65 -2.42 -12.59
N ASN A 68 7.81 -1.19 -13.08
CA ASN A 68 7.61 -0.87 -14.49
C ASN A 68 8.60 -1.61 -15.41
N CYS A 69 9.84 -1.83 -14.98
CA CYS A 69 10.80 -2.68 -15.68
C CYS A 69 10.25 -4.12 -15.84
N GLY A 70 9.64 -4.67 -14.79
CA GLY A 70 8.96 -5.96 -14.85
C GLY A 70 7.77 -5.97 -15.81
N LEU A 71 6.95 -4.92 -15.81
CA LEU A 71 5.81 -4.77 -16.73
C LEU A 71 6.27 -4.72 -18.21
N ASP A 72 7.38 -4.06 -18.49
CA ASP A 72 7.94 -3.97 -19.86
C ASP A 72 8.43 -5.33 -20.36
N ARG A 73 8.90 -6.19 -19.47
CA ARG A 73 9.37 -7.55 -19.81
C ARG A 73 8.23 -8.55 -19.97
N ALA A 74 7.11 -8.34 -19.26
CA ALA A 74 5.95 -9.22 -19.28
C ALA A 74 5.39 -9.39 -20.68
N SER A 75 5.04 -10.62 -21.09
CA SER A 75 4.53 -10.93 -22.42
C SER A 75 3.05 -11.32 -22.45
N ARG A 76 2.47 -11.67 -21.30
CA ARG A 76 1.06 -12.13 -21.24
C ARG A 76 0.10 -10.94 -21.18
N SER A 77 -1.18 -11.22 -21.42
CA SER A 77 -2.23 -10.19 -21.50
C SER A 77 -2.65 -9.64 -20.13
N TRP A 78 -2.33 -10.35 -19.05
CA TRP A 78 -2.63 -9.96 -17.67
C TRP A 78 -1.36 -9.97 -16.81
N ILE A 79 -1.35 -9.10 -15.83
CA ILE A 79 -0.30 -8.98 -14.83
C ILE A 79 -0.88 -9.37 -13.47
N LEU A 80 -0.19 -10.28 -12.78
CA LEU A 80 -0.32 -10.52 -11.36
C LEU A 80 0.92 -9.96 -10.68
N VAL A 81 0.76 -9.17 -9.62
CA VAL A 81 1.87 -8.65 -8.82
C VAL A 81 1.83 -9.29 -7.45
N LEU A 82 2.95 -9.83 -6.99
CA LEU A 82 3.15 -10.28 -5.61
C LEU A 82 4.53 -9.84 -5.12
N ASP A 83 4.61 -9.59 -3.83
CA ASP A 83 5.88 -9.44 -3.13
C ASP A 83 6.37 -10.83 -2.67
N ALA A 84 7.67 -11.02 -2.50
CA ALA A 84 8.22 -12.36 -2.24
C ALA A 84 7.79 -12.96 -0.89
N ASP A 85 7.38 -12.13 0.06
CA ASP A 85 6.86 -12.48 1.38
C ASP A 85 5.33 -12.64 1.41
N GLU A 86 4.66 -12.54 0.22
CA GLU A 86 3.24 -12.78 0.06
C GLU A 86 2.95 -14.21 -0.42
N THR A 87 1.83 -14.78 0.00
CA THR A 87 1.38 -16.13 -0.37
C THR A 87 -0.10 -16.12 -0.74
N LEU A 88 -0.43 -16.64 -1.92
CA LEU A 88 -1.82 -16.80 -2.37
C LEU A 88 -2.51 -17.92 -1.60
N HIS A 89 -3.74 -17.69 -1.16
CA HIS A 89 -4.58 -18.77 -0.68
C HIS A 89 -4.96 -19.73 -1.83
N ALA A 90 -4.89 -21.02 -1.60
CA ALA A 90 -5.21 -22.02 -2.62
C ALA A 90 -6.63 -21.86 -3.19
N ALA A 91 -7.60 -21.47 -2.36
CA ALA A 91 -8.97 -21.19 -2.79
C ALA A 91 -9.08 -19.97 -3.72
N SER A 92 -8.10 -19.06 -3.72
CA SER A 92 -8.07 -17.87 -4.57
C SER A 92 -7.60 -18.15 -6.01
N ILE A 93 -6.92 -19.25 -6.25
CA ILE A 93 -6.30 -19.56 -7.56
C ILE A 93 -7.32 -19.64 -8.70
N PRO A 94 -8.47 -20.36 -8.58
CA PRO A 94 -9.48 -20.38 -9.64
C PRO A 94 -10.06 -18.99 -9.93
N LEU A 95 -10.23 -18.16 -8.90
CA LEU A 95 -10.79 -16.80 -9.01
C LEU A 95 -9.87 -15.89 -9.83
N ILE A 96 -8.54 -16.00 -9.70
CA ILE A 96 -7.58 -15.23 -10.49
C ILE A 96 -7.79 -15.48 -11.98
N ARG A 97 -7.95 -16.74 -12.41
CA ARG A 97 -8.22 -17.11 -13.80
C ARG A 97 -9.59 -16.64 -14.26
N GLU A 98 -10.60 -16.69 -13.40
CA GLU A 98 -11.93 -16.19 -13.67
C GLU A 98 -11.91 -14.69 -13.94
N PHE A 99 -11.34 -13.89 -13.00
CA PHE A 99 -11.27 -12.44 -13.16
C PHE A 99 -10.45 -12.02 -14.37
N ALA A 100 -9.32 -12.69 -14.66
CA ALA A 100 -8.55 -12.43 -15.87
C ALA A 100 -9.30 -12.76 -17.18
N SER A 101 -10.36 -13.57 -17.13
CA SER A 101 -11.18 -13.91 -18.30
C SER A 101 -12.32 -12.91 -18.56
N ARG A 102 -12.57 -11.96 -17.66
CA ARG A 102 -13.60 -10.94 -17.82
C ARG A 102 -13.18 -9.90 -18.86
N PRO A 103 -14.10 -9.45 -19.74
CA PRO A 103 -13.80 -8.50 -20.81
C PRO A 103 -13.75 -7.04 -20.33
N ASP A 104 -13.52 -6.81 -19.05
CA ASP A 104 -13.43 -5.47 -18.48
C ASP A 104 -11.98 -5.02 -18.31
N ASN A 105 -11.75 -3.71 -18.41
CA ASN A 105 -10.45 -3.10 -18.17
C ASN A 105 -10.28 -2.78 -16.67
N ALA A 106 -10.59 -3.75 -15.80
CA ALA A 106 -10.55 -3.53 -14.36
C ALA A 106 -9.21 -3.95 -13.76
N GLY A 107 -8.74 -3.16 -12.81
CA GLY A 107 -7.78 -3.59 -11.81
C GLY A 107 -8.52 -4.19 -10.62
N TYR A 108 -8.00 -5.27 -10.07
CA TYR A 108 -8.63 -6.03 -9.00
C TYR A 108 -7.84 -5.91 -7.72
N TYR A 109 -8.51 -5.43 -6.66
CA TYR A 109 -7.99 -5.44 -5.30
C TYR A 109 -8.09 -6.83 -4.71
N PHE A 110 -6.97 -7.29 -4.13
CA PHE A 110 -6.92 -8.47 -3.27
C PHE A 110 -6.95 -8.05 -1.81
N GLU A 111 -7.58 -8.84 -0.96
CA GLU A 111 -7.51 -8.70 0.49
C GLU A 111 -6.16 -9.23 0.97
N ARG A 112 -5.30 -8.33 1.50
CA ARG A 112 -4.02 -8.70 2.05
C ARG A 112 -4.11 -8.78 3.57
N LEU A 113 -3.81 -9.96 4.11
CA LEU A 113 -3.79 -10.24 5.54
C LEU A 113 -2.37 -10.08 6.07
N ASN A 114 -2.11 -8.94 6.69
CA ASN A 114 -0.81 -8.64 7.29
C ASN A 114 -0.71 -9.36 8.64
N ARG A 115 0.18 -10.33 8.75
CA ARG A 115 0.45 -11.11 9.94
C ARG A 115 1.67 -10.55 10.64
N ASP A 116 1.43 -9.76 11.68
CA ASP A 116 2.48 -9.31 12.59
C ASP A 116 2.55 -10.31 13.75
N PRO A 117 3.71 -10.94 14.02
CA PRO A 117 3.86 -11.88 15.13
C PRO A 117 3.51 -11.31 16.50
N ASP A 118 3.65 -9.99 16.66
CA ASP A 118 3.37 -9.29 17.91
C ASP A 118 1.92 -8.76 18.00
N ALA A 119 1.14 -8.88 16.94
CA ALA A 119 -0.25 -8.43 16.93
C ALA A 119 -1.23 -9.54 17.35
N THR A 120 -2.27 -9.18 18.09
CA THR A 120 -3.32 -10.12 18.55
C THR A 120 -4.23 -10.62 17.43
N ALA A 121 -4.27 -9.92 16.29
CA ALA A 121 -5.04 -10.30 15.10
C ALA A 121 -4.40 -9.73 13.82
N PRO A 122 -4.54 -10.43 12.69
CA PRO A 122 -4.10 -9.91 11.40
C PRO A 122 -4.82 -8.60 11.06
N ARG A 123 -4.11 -7.66 10.42
CA ARG A 123 -4.73 -6.47 9.82
C ARG A 123 -4.95 -6.73 8.34
N ALA A 124 -6.18 -6.49 7.88
CA ALA A 124 -6.51 -6.57 6.46
C ALA A 124 -6.39 -5.20 5.80
N ASP A 125 -5.80 -5.16 4.63
CA ASP A 125 -5.86 -4.04 3.69
C ASP A 125 -6.17 -4.54 2.27
N TYR A 126 -6.33 -3.62 1.32
CA TYR A 126 -6.66 -3.94 -0.06
C TYR A 126 -5.62 -3.34 -0.99
N VAL A 127 -5.01 -4.19 -1.82
CA VAL A 127 -3.97 -3.80 -2.78
C VAL A 127 -4.32 -4.27 -4.18
N VAL A 128 -4.09 -3.44 -5.21
CA VAL A 128 -4.29 -3.86 -6.59
C VAL A 128 -3.19 -4.85 -6.98
N ARG A 129 -3.58 -6.09 -7.27
CA ARG A 129 -2.63 -7.17 -7.59
C ARG A 129 -2.85 -7.80 -8.96
N LEU A 130 -4.04 -7.69 -9.55
CA LEU A 130 -4.34 -8.28 -10.86
C LEU A 130 -4.92 -7.18 -11.78
N PHE A 131 -4.35 -7.02 -12.97
CA PHE A 131 -4.80 -6.02 -13.96
C PHE A 131 -4.36 -6.39 -15.39
N PRO A 132 -5.06 -5.91 -16.45
CA PRO A 132 -4.64 -6.11 -17.82
C PRO A 132 -3.28 -5.46 -18.10
N ARG A 133 -2.44 -6.13 -18.90
CA ARG A 133 -1.19 -5.54 -19.37
C ARG A 133 -1.48 -4.47 -20.43
N ARG A 134 -1.30 -3.21 -20.06
CA ARG A 134 -1.50 -2.05 -20.94
C ARG A 134 -0.31 -1.09 -20.86
N PRO A 135 0.06 -0.40 -21.95
CA PRO A 135 1.17 0.56 -21.94
C PRO A 135 0.95 1.74 -21.00
N ASP A 136 -0.29 2.14 -20.80
CA ASP A 136 -0.73 3.26 -19.95
C ASP A 136 -0.90 2.89 -18.47
N TYR A 137 -0.87 1.60 -18.13
CA TYR A 137 -0.88 1.13 -16.74
C TYR A 137 0.55 1.10 -16.20
N ARG A 138 0.92 2.14 -15.44
CA ARG A 138 2.27 2.31 -14.87
C ARG A 138 2.21 2.63 -13.41
N PHE A 139 3.07 1.99 -12.64
CA PHE A 139 3.28 2.34 -11.24
C PHE A 139 3.88 3.74 -11.14
N ARG A 140 3.52 4.47 -10.08
CA ARG A 140 4.02 5.81 -9.75
C ARG A 140 4.41 5.89 -8.29
N GLY A 141 5.46 6.66 -8.01
CA GLY A 141 6.03 6.89 -6.70
C GLY A 141 7.26 6.04 -6.44
N ARG A 142 8.31 6.68 -6.00
CA ARG A 142 9.58 5.99 -5.69
C ARG A 142 9.42 5.03 -4.52
N VAL A 143 8.61 5.42 -3.53
CA VAL A 143 8.16 4.59 -2.40
C VAL A 143 6.64 4.65 -2.31
N HIS A 144 6.01 3.64 -1.70
CA HIS A 144 4.55 3.49 -1.69
C HIS A 144 3.96 3.59 -3.11
N GLU A 145 4.60 2.89 -4.03
CA GLU A 145 4.20 2.89 -5.43
C GLU A 145 2.80 2.30 -5.61
N THR A 146 1.99 2.98 -6.40
CA THR A 146 0.62 2.55 -6.72
C THR A 146 0.39 2.57 -8.23
N ILE A 147 -0.56 1.77 -8.68
CA ILE A 147 -1.00 1.72 -10.10
C ILE A 147 -2.42 2.23 -10.26
N ASP A 148 -3.13 2.44 -9.17
CA ASP A 148 -4.56 2.77 -9.10
C ASP A 148 -4.90 4.00 -9.95
N ALA A 149 -4.16 5.08 -9.75
CA ALA A 149 -4.37 6.32 -10.48
C ALA A 149 -4.16 6.16 -11.99
N ALA A 150 -3.21 5.34 -12.41
CA ALA A 150 -2.95 5.08 -13.84
C ALA A 150 -4.10 4.27 -14.47
N ILE A 151 -4.63 3.28 -13.77
CA ILE A 151 -5.79 2.50 -14.21
C ILE A 151 -7.01 3.41 -14.38
N LEU A 152 -7.32 4.24 -13.39
CA LEU A 152 -8.46 5.16 -13.44
C LEU A 152 -8.30 6.21 -14.54
N ALA A 153 -7.12 6.81 -14.67
CA ALA A 153 -6.82 7.82 -15.70
C ALA A 153 -6.96 7.28 -17.12
N ALA A 154 -6.71 5.98 -17.31
CA ALA A 154 -6.87 5.29 -18.58
C ALA A 154 -8.32 4.79 -18.83
N GLY A 155 -9.29 5.23 -18.02
CA GLY A 155 -10.70 4.83 -18.12
C GLY A 155 -11.00 3.41 -17.64
N GLY A 156 -10.07 2.79 -16.91
CA GLY A 156 -10.29 1.50 -16.24
C GLY A 156 -11.09 1.66 -14.94
N ARG A 157 -11.42 0.54 -14.33
CA ARG A 157 -12.14 0.47 -13.05
C ARG A 157 -11.29 -0.25 -12.02
N LEU A 158 -11.57 0.00 -10.75
CA LEU A 158 -10.97 -0.71 -9.62
C LEU A 158 -12.06 -1.46 -8.87
N LEU A 159 -11.92 -2.76 -8.76
CA LEU A 159 -12.93 -3.65 -8.19
C LEU A 159 -12.33 -4.49 -7.05
N ARG A 160 -13.04 -4.57 -5.94
CA ARG A 160 -12.68 -5.48 -4.83
C ARG A 160 -13.08 -6.89 -5.16
N THR A 161 -12.26 -7.84 -4.71
CA THR A 161 -12.50 -9.28 -4.86
C THR A 161 -12.39 -9.97 -3.50
N GLU A 162 -12.80 -11.22 -3.45
CA GLU A 162 -12.58 -12.15 -2.33
C GLU A 162 -11.23 -12.89 -2.40
N ILE A 163 -10.37 -12.53 -3.35
CA ILE A 163 -9.02 -13.10 -3.47
C ILE A 163 -8.18 -12.63 -2.30
N ARG A 164 -7.53 -13.59 -1.62
CA ARG A 164 -6.73 -13.35 -0.42
C ARG A 164 -5.27 -13.69 -0.63
N ILE A 165 -4.42 -12.87 -0.04
CA ILE A 165 -3.00 -13.11 0.11
C ILE A 165 -2.62 -12.96 1.57
N ASP A 166 -1.79 -13.87 2.08
CA ASP A 166 -1.12 -13.71 3.36
C ASP A 166 0.19 -12.94 3.14
N HIS A 167 0.48 -12.00 4.00
CA HIS A 167 1.73 -11.27 4.06
C HIS A 167 2.35 -11.48 5.43
N ASP A 168 3.40 -12.29 5.47
CA ASP A 168 4.12 -12.62 6.70
C ASP A 168 5.17 -11.54 6.97
N PHE A 169 4.79 -10.59 7.80
CA PHE A 169 5.63 -9.47 8.14
C PHE A 169 6.38 -9.74 9.44
N ALA A 170 7.68 -9.98 9.36
CA ALA A 170 8.57 -10.13 10.52
C ALA A 170 9.63 -9.01 10.51
N PRO A 171 9.31 -7.81 10.99
CA PRO A 171 10.25 -6.71 10.90
C PRO A 171 11.22 -6.70 12.09
N ASP A 172 12.51 -6.59 11.79
CA ASP A 172 13.45 -5.99 12.72
C ASP A 172 13.05 -4.53 12.97
N PRO A 173 12.71 -4.12 14.22
CA PRO A 173 12.27 -2.76 14.53
C PRO A 173 13.27 -1.69 14.10
N ASP A 174 14.58 -1.94 14.22
CA ASP A 174 15.61 -1.01 13.82
C ASP A 174 15.72 -0.90 12.29
N ALA A 175 15.59 -2.00 11.57
CA ALA A 175 15.55 -1.98 10.11
C ALA A 175 14.31 -1.23 9.62
N ARG A 176 13.14 -1.43 10.26
CA ARG A 176 11.91 -0.68 9.97
C ARG A 176 12.13 0.82 10.17
N ARG A 177 12.69 1.21 11.31
CA ARG A 177 12.98 2.61 11.60
C ARG A 177 13.89 3.25 10.55
N ARG A 178 14.99 2.59 10.19
CA ARG A 178 15.91 3.07 9.14
C ARG A 178 15.22 3.20 7.79
N ARG A 179 14.38 2.25 7.43
CA ARG A 179 13.58 2.29 6.20
C ARG A 179 12.62 3.47 6.18
N ASN A 180 11.84 3.68 7.26
CA ASN A 180 10.87 4.75 7.35
C ASN A 180 11.53 6.14 7.28
N LEU A 181 12.68 6.34 7.94
CA LEU A 181 13.46 7.57 7.80
C LEU A 181 13.89 7.84 6.35
N ARG A 182 14.39 6.80 5.67
CA ARG A 182 14.74 6.91 4.25
C ARG A 182 13.52 7.22 3.36
N TYR A 183 12.36 6.65 3.68
CA TYR A 183 11.12 6.94 2.94
C TYR A 183 10.66 8.37 3.15
N ILE A 184 10.80 8.93 4.34
CA ILE A 184 10.55 10.35 4.61
C ILE A 184 11.42 11.24 3.73
N ASP A 185 12.72 10.95 3.61
CA ASP A 185 13.61 11.74 2.76
C ASP A 185 13.16 11.70 1.30
N ILE A 186 12.85 10.51 0.77
CA ILE A 186 12.37 10.33 -0.61
C ILE A 186 11.05 11.04 -0.85
N LEU A 187 10.08 10.91 0.08
CA LEU A 187 8.79 11.58 -0.03
C LEU A 187 8.94 13.10 0.00
N ASN A 188 9.84 13.64 0.82
CA ASN A 188 10.13 15.07 0.82
C ASN A 188 10.73 15.56 -0.52
N GLU A 189 11.62 14.77 -1.15
CA GLU A 189 12.13 15.08 -2.49
C GLU A 189 10.99 15.08 -3.53
N GLU A 190 10.09 14.09 -3.51
CA GLU A 190 8.95 14.03 -4.44
C GLU A 190 7.97 15.19 -4.22
N ILE A 191 7.65 15.53 -2.96
CA ILE A 191 6.78 16.66 -2.60
C ILE A 191 7.43 18.01 -2.96
N ALA A 192 8.76 18.13 -2.90
CA ALA A 192 9.43 19.34 -3.35
C ALA A 192 9.32 19.53 -4.87
N ALA A 193 9.27 18.43 -5.64
CA ALA A 193 9.06 18.47 -7.09
C ALA A 193 7.58 18.73 -7.46
N ASP A 194 6.63 18.19 -6.71
CA ASP A 194 5.19 18.46 -6.83
C ASP A 194 4.55 18.68 -5.45
N PRO A 195 4.50 19.94 -4.99
CA PRO A 195 3.92 20.28 -3.68
C PRO A 195 2.41 20.01 -3.54
N SER A 196 1.72 19.73 -4.62
CA SER A 196 0.28 19.46 -4.67
C SER A 196 -0.06 17.96 -4.67
N ASP A 197 0.93 17.07 -4.78
CA ASP A 197 0.70 15.62 -4.74
C ASP A 197 0.22 15.18 -3.36
N HIS A 198 -1.09 15.13 -3.21
CA HIS A 198 -1.74 14.72 -1.97
C HIS A 198 -1.44 13.27 -1.57
N SER A 199 -1.18 12.39 -2.54
CA SER A 199 -0.83 10.99 -2.24
C SER A 199 0.51 10.91 -1.51
N ARG A 200 1.52 11.68 -1.97
CA ARG A 200 2.83 11.75 -1.31
C ARG A 200 2.72 12.34 0.09
N LEU A 201 1.91 13.38 0.27
CA LEU A 201 1.63 13.95 1.57
C LEU A 201 0.95 12.95 2.52
N THR A 202 -0.02 12.18 2.04
CA THR A 202 -0.68 11.14 2.85
C THR A 202 0.33 10.08 3.32
N PHE A 203 1.21 9.61 2.44
CA PHE A 203 2.26 8.66 2.82
C PHE A 203 3.28 9.27 3.79
N LEU A 204 3.66 10.53 3.59
CA LEU A 204 4.57 11.22 4.51
C LEU A 204 3.97 11.34 5.92
N ALA A 205 2.68 11.66 6.04
CA ALA A 205 2.00 11.70 7.33
C ALA A 205 2.01 10.31 8.01
N ALA A 206 1.78 9.24 7.22
CA ALA A 206 1.82 7.87 7.72
C ALA A 206 3.22 7.46 8.21
N GLU A 207 4.28 7.83 7.49
CA GLU A 207 5.67 7.56 7.90
C GLU A 207 6.03 8.28 9.20
N TYR A 208 5.66 9.57 9.33
CA TYR A 208 5.85 10.32 10.57
C TYR A 208 5.08 9.68 11.74
N HIS A 209 3.84 9.24 11.48
CA HIS A 209 3.04 8.54 12.48
C HIS A 209 3.72 7.25 12.98
N GLN A 210 4.21 6.41 12.06
CA GLN A 210 4.88 5.15 12.41
C GLN A 210 6.17 5.35 13.23
N LEU A 211 6.82 6.50 13.08
CA LEU A 211 8.01 6.86 13.86
C LEU A 211 7.70 7.57 15.17
N GLY A 212 6.42 7.78 15.51
CA GLY A 212 6.01 8.55 16.70
C GLY A 212 6.24 10.06 16.56
N MET A 213 6.49 10.56 15.35
CA MET A 213 6.68 11.98 15.05
C MET A 213 5.33 12.67 14.80
N PHE A 214 4.50 12.67 15.84
CA PHE A 214 3.07 12.97 15.72
C PHE A 214 2.76 14.42 15.35
N GLN A 215 3.58 15.36 15.79
CA GLN A 215 3.42 16.78 15.44
C GLN A 215 3.66 17.00 13.94
N GLN A 216 4.67 16.34 13.39
CA GLN A 216 4.95 16.39 11.95
C GLN A 216 3.81 15.72 11.16
N ALA A 217 3.30 14.56 11.62
CA ALA A 217 2.15 13.92 10.99
C ALA A 217 0.92 14.83 10.96
N ALA A 218 0.62 15.52 12.06
CA ALA A 218 -0.49 16.47 12.15
C ALA A 218 -0.32 17.65 11.20
N ALA A 219 0.88 18.26 11.15
CA ALA A 219 1.16 19.37 10.24
C ALA A 219 0.99 18.99 8.76
N ILE A 220 1.36 17.77 8.38
CA ILE A 220 1.11 17.28 7.01
C ILE A 220 -0.39 17.04 6.78
N ALA A 221 -1.13 16.52 7.77
CA ALA A 221 -2.58 16.32 7.64
C ALA A 221 -3.33 17.66 7.52
N GLU A 222 -2.93 18.69 8.26
CA GLU A 222 -3.47 20.06 8.11
C GLU A 222 -3.22 20.62 6.69
N ARG A 223 -2.01 20.38 6.15
CA ARG A 223 -1.72 20.75 4.77
C ARG A 223 -2.60 20.03 3.77
N LEU A 224 -2.90 18.73 4.00
CA LEU A 224 -3.84 17.96 3.18
C LEU A 224 -5.25 18.57 3.21
N VAL A 225 -5.73 18.99 4.37
CA VAL A 225 -7.04 19.71 4.49
C VAL A 225 -7.04 20.99 3.68
N LEU A 226 -5.96 21.77 3.70
CA LEU A 226 -5.87 22.99 2.88
C LEU A 226 -5.88 22.71 1.37
N LEU A 227 -5.25 21.64 0.94
CA LEU A 227 -5.21 21.27 -0.48
C LEU A 227 -6.51 20.60 -0.94
N ARG A 228 -7.21 19.91 -0.05
CA ARG A 228 -8.40 19.13 -0.34
C ARG A 228 -9.52 19.38 0.70
N PRO A 229 -10.04 20.61 0.78
CA PRO A 229 -10.99 20.99 1.84
C PRO A 229 -12.34 20.25 1.76
N LEU A 230 -12.63 19.58 0.65
CA LEU A 230 -13.84 18.76 0.48
C LEU A 230 -13.57 17.26 0.57
N ASP A 231 -12.39 16.84 1.03
CA ASP A 231 -12.05 15.45 1.21
C ASP A 231 -12.29 15.01 2.66
N PRO A 232 -13.28 14.13 2.90
CA PRO A 232 -13.59 13.67 4.26
C PRO A 232 -12.44 12.87 4.89
N GLU A 233 -11.58 12.22 4.10
CA GLU A 233 -10.40 11.51 4.60
C GLU A 233 -9.32 12.46 5.12
N ALA A 234 -9.07 13.57 4.43
CA ALA A 234 -8.11 14.57 4.88
C ALA A 234 -8.51 15.13 6.26
N HIS A 235 -9.78 15.48 6.44
CA HIS A 235 -10.32 15.93 7.72
C HIS A 235 -10.30 14.84 8.80
N LEU A 236 -10.64 13.58 8.44
CA LEU A 236 -10.54 12.48 9.39
C LEU A 236 -9.11 12.35 9.94
N HIS A 237 -8.10 12.30 9.07
CA HIS A 237 -6.71 12.15 9.48
C HIS A 237 -6.23 13.31 10.35
N ALA A 238 -6.55 14.57 9.99
CA ALA A 238 -6.20 15.73 10.79
C ALA A 238 -6.84 15.64 12.18
N GLY A 239 -8.14 15.37 12.25
CA GLY A 239 -8.86 15.23 13.52
C GLY A 239 -8.33 14.10 14.39
N VAL A 240 -8.00 12.95 13.80
CA VAL A 240 -7.43 11.79 14.51
C VAL A 240 -6.05 12.13 15.09
N TYR A 241 -5.16 12.77 14.33
CA TYR A 241 -3.84 13.13 14.83
C TYR A 241 -3.93 14.15 15.97
N HIS A 242 -4.76 15.18 15.84
CA HIS A 242 -4.98 16.16 16.92
C HIS A 242 -5.55 15.51 18.19
N LEU A 243 -6.47 14.55 18.05
CA LEU A 243 -7.10 13.88 19.17
C LEU A 243 -6.15 12.89 19.87
N LEU A 244 -5.62 11.91 19.11
CA LEU A 244 -4.87 10.80 19.69
C LEU A 244 -3.56 11.26 20.33
N TYR A 245 -2.93 12.29 19.78
CA TYR A 245 -1.67 12.82 20.28
C TYR A 245 -1.82 14.04 21.17
N LYS A 246 -3.07 14.39 21.52
CA LYS A 246 -3.39 15.48 22.42
C LYS A 246 -2.78 16.84 21.99
N ILE A 247 -2.71 17.05 20.67
CA ILE A 247 -2.13 18.28 20.10
C ILE A 247 -3.14 19.42 20.26
N ASP A 248 -4.36 19.27 19.70
CA ASP A 248 -5.44 20.25 19.80
C ASP A 248 -6.81 19.56 19.73
N ARG A 249 -7.47 19.42 20.88
CA ARG A 249 -8.80 18.80 20.97
C ARG A 249 -9.90 19.60 20.29
N ARG A 250 -9.78 20.93 20.29
CA ARG A 250 -10.76 21.80 19.64
C ARG A 250 -10.67 21.60 18.11
N GLN A 251 -9.45 21.62 17.58
CA GLN A 251 -9.25 21.38 16.15
C GLN A 251 -9.65 19.95 15.76
N ALA A 252 -9.35 18.94 16.59
CA ALA A 252 -9.82 17.57 16.38
C ALA A 252 -11.33 17.49 16.20
N ARG A 253 -12.11 18.17 17.06
CA ARG A 253 -13.57 18.21 16.96
C ARG A 253 -14.05 18.89 15.67
N ILE A 254 -13.41 19.99 15.28
CA ILE A 254 -13.75 20.69 14.04
C ILE A 254 -13.56 19.77 12.84
N ASP A 255 -12.40 19.13 12.73
CA ASP A 255 -12.06 18.30 11.58
C ASP A 255 -12.92 17.02 11.52
N LEU A 256 -13.15 16.35 12.66
CA LEU A 256 -14.01 15.16 12.70
C LEU A 256 -15.46 15.47 12.34
N ASN A 257 -15.99 16.63 12.77
CA ASN A 257 -17.33 17.06 12.36
C ASN A 257 -17.41 17.39 10.87
N GLU A 258 -16.35 18.02 10.32
CA GLU A 258 -16.29 18.30 8.89
C GLU A 258 -16.19 17.01 8.06
N ALA A 259 -15.43 16.03 8.51
CA ALA A 259 -15.41 14.70 7.90
C ALA A 259 -16.80 14.06 7.85
N LEU A 260 -17.59 14.16 8.94
CA LEU A 260 -18.97 13.68 8.97
C LEU A 260 -19.92 14.51 8.10
N ARG A 261 -19.73 15.82 8.03
CA ARG A 261 -20.51 16.68 7.14
C ARG A 261 -20.31 16.30 5.67
N LEU A 262 -19.06 16.02 5.28
CA LEU A 262 -18.70 15.65 3.91
C LEU A 262 -19.09 14.23 3.56
N LYS A 263 -19.04 13.31 4.53
CA LYS A 263 -19.42 11.91 4.37
C LYS A 263 -20.36 11.49 5.52
N PRO A 264 -21.66 11.73 5.39
CA PRO A 264 -22.63 11.31 6.40
C PRO A 264 -22.54 9.80 6.69
N GLY A 265 -22.49 9.45 7.98
CA GLY A 265 -22.36 8.06 8.39
C GLY A 265 -20.93 7.50 8.36
N TYR A 266 -19.90 8.34 8.31
CA TYR A 266 -18.48 7.92 8.36
C TYR A 266 -18.18 7.28 9.74
N PRO A 267 -18.08 5.91 9.84
CA PRO A 267 -18.05 5.23 11.14
C PRO A 267 -16.83 5.63 11.97
N GLU A 268 -15.68 5.80 11.32
CA GLU A 268 -14.42 6.13 11.99
C GLU A 268 -14.49 7.53 12.59
N ALA A 269 -14.97 8.53 11.86
CA ALA A 269 -15.12 9.88 12.37
C ALA A 269 -16.08 9.94 13.56
N LYS A 270 -17.18 9.18 13.50
CA LYS A 270 -18.13 9.06 14.60
C LYS A 270 -17.50 8.45 15.85
N SER A 271 -16.78 7.35 15.69
CA SER A 271 -16.10 6.67 16.79
C SER A 271 -15.09 7.58 17.50
N PHE A 272 -14.31 8.37 16.74
CA PHE A 272 -13.35 9.31 17.33
C PHE A 272 -14.01 10.49 18.01
N LEU A 273 -15.15 10.97 17.54
CA LEU A 273 -15.94 12.00 18.27
C LEU A 273 -16.49 11.45 19.59
N GLU A 274 -17.01 10.24 19.60
CA GLU A 274 -17.48 9.58 20.83
C GLU A 274 -16.34 9.41 21.84
N MET A 275 -15.14 9.06 21.38
CA MET A 275 -13.93 9.00 22.23
C MET A 275 -13.58 10.38 22.81
N LEU A 276 -13.66 11.43 22.01
CA LEU A 276 -13.38 12.81 22.46
C LEU A 276 -14.39 13.25 23.53
N ASP A 277 -15.68 12.97 23.35
CA ASP A 277 -16.75 13.29 24.30
C ASP A 277 -16.54 12.56 25.65
N GLN A 278 -16.18 11.29 25.61
CA GLN A 278 -15.88 10.50 26.81
C GLN A 278 -14.68 11.06 27.58
N GLN A 279 -13.62 11.49 26.88
CA GLN A 279 -12.45 12.10 27.51
C GLN A 279 -12.79 13.43 28.18
N GLU A 280 -13.63 14.26 27.57
CA GLU A 280 -14.06 15.55 28.14
C GLU A 280 -14.95 15.36 29.39
N GLN A 281 -15.89 14.40 29.34
CA GLN A 281 -16.71 14.06 30.50
C GLN A 281 -15.87 13.54 31.67
N THR A 282 -14.84 12.75 31.41
CA THR A 282 -13.96 12.22 32.45
C THR A 282 -13.16 13.33 33.11
N GLN A 283 -12.65 14.29 32.31
CA GLN A 283 -11.92 15.44 32.85
C GLN A 283 -12.81 16.37 33.68
N SER A 284 -14.04 16.61 33.27
CA SER A 284 -15.01 17.42 34.04
C SER A 284 -15.32 16.82 35.42
N LYS A 285 -15.34 15.48 35.51
CA LYS A 285 -15.58 14.78 36.80
C LYS A 285 -14.41 14.78 37.77
N ILE A 286 -13.19 15.03 37.28
CA ILE A 286 -11.96 15.08 38.12
C ILE A 286 -11.75 16.49 38.71
N ILE A 287 -12.36 17.49 38.08
CA ILE A 287 -12.22 18.91 38.47
C ILE A 287 -13.29 19.34 39.50
N HIS A 288 -14.32 18.54 39.66
CA HIS A 288 -15.40 18.72 40.67
C HIS A 288 -15.32 17.65 41.75
#